data_eb04e9d5f41080210d29069c863901b4
#
_entry.id   eb04e9d5f41080210d29069c863901b4
#
_cell.length_a   1.000
_cell.length_b   1.000
_cell.length_c   1.000
_cell.angle_alpha   90.00
_cell.angle_beta   90.00
_cell.angle_gamma   90.00
#
_symmetry.space_group_name_H-M   'P 1'
#
loop_
_entity.id
_entity.type
_entity.pdbx_description
1 polymer ?
#
loop_
_entity_poly.entity_id
_entity_poly.type
_entity_poly.pdbx_seq_one_letter_code
_entity_poly.pdbx_strand_id
1 'polypeptide(L)'
;MEWLRYGAQHYPNRKCINEYTYNDIYRGVLHVARNLVPLDASRVAILSDNSVTMAMYVLAAMLVHKEVLLLNVHLKPNEIENQLKQLGVTTVLHSKERRNQLSD
;
A
#
# COMPACT_ATOMS: atom_id res chain seq x y z
N MET A 1 8.97 7.76 -8.59
CA MET A 1 7.58 8.25 -8.80
C MET A 1 7.42 9.31 -9.88
N GLU A 2 8.53 9.73 -10.48
CA GLU A 2 8.46 10.74 -11.53
C GLU A 2 7.64 10.30 -12.74
N TRP A 3 7.73 9.03 -13.11
CA TRP A 3 6.96 8.50 -14.25
C TRP A 3 5.44 8.60 -13.99
N LEU A 4 5.00 8.37 -12.75
CA LEU A 4 3.58 8.43 -12.41
C LEU A 4 3.10 9.88 -12.38
N ARG A 5 3.89 10.77 -11.78
CA ARG A 5 3.56 12.19 -11.75
C ARG A 5 3.52 12.78 -13.15
N TYR A 6 4.51 12.42 -13.97
CA TYR A 6 4.55 12.86 -15.36
C TYR A 6 3.31 12.38 -16.12
N GLY A 7 2.96 11.10 -15.97
CA GLY A 7 1.77 10.55 -16.62
C GLY A 7 0.49 11.26 -16.19
N ALA A 8 0.36 11.56 -14.89
CA ALA A 8 -0.83 12.24 -14.37
C ALA A 8 -0.92 13.67 -14.91
N GLN A 9 0.21 14.34 -15.12
CA GLN A 9 0.23 15.71 -15.63
C GLN A 9 -0.02 15.78 -17.15
N HIS A 10 0.56 14.85 -17.91
CA HIS A 10 0.55 14.91 -19.37
C HIS A 10 -0.47 13.97 -20.03
N TYR A 11 -0.79 12.87 -19.36
CA TYR A 11 -1.70 11.86 -19.90
C TYR A 11 -2.68 11.38 -18.82
N PRO A 12 -3.42 12.30 -18.17
CA PRO A 12 -4.20 11.95 -16.98
C PRO A 12 -5.27 10.89 -17.22
N ASN A 13 -5.81 10.83 -18.44
CA ASN A 13 -6.90 9.92 -18.76
C ASN A 13 -6.44 8.62 -19.44
N ARG A 14 -5.12 8.44 -19.60
CA ARG A 14 -4.57 7.19 -20.15
C ARG A 14 -4.54 6.13 -19.05
N LYS A 15 -4.92 4.91 -19.41
CA LYS A 15 -4.88 3.79 -18.46
C LYS A 15 -3.46 3.51 -18.00
N CYS A 16 -3.28 3.34 -16.70
CA CYS A 16 -2.00 3.06 -16.07
C CYS A 16 -1.93 1.60 -15.59
N ILE A 17 -2.92 1.20 -14.79
CA ILE A 17 -3.02 -0.16 -14.25
C ILE A 17 -4.47 -0.61 -14.43
N ASN A 18 -4.68 -1.67 -15.19
CA ASN A 18 -6.01 -2.19 -15.51
C ASN A 18 -6.89 -1.05 -16.07
N GLU A 19 -8.05 -0.81 -15.47
CA GLU A 19 -8.96 0.24 -15.91
C GLU A 19 -8.67 1.60 -15.29
N TYR A 20 -7.69 1.68 -14.39
CA TYR A 20 -7.37 2.92 -13.67
C TYR A 20 -6.39 3.78 -14.47
N THR A 21 -6.72 5.06 -14.55
CA THR A 21 -5.89 6.04 -15.28
C THR A 21 -4.68 6.46 -14.45
N TYR A 22 -3.72 7.13 -15.10
CA TYR A 22 -2.60 7.73 -14.38
C TYR A 22 -3.07 8.69 -13.29
N ASN A 23 -4.10 9.48 -13.58
CA ASN A 23 -4.65 10.39 -12.58
C ASN A 23 -5.24 9.65 -11.39
N ASP A 24 -6.00 8.58 -11.63
CA ASP A 24 -6.58 7.75 -10.56
C ASP A 24 -5.50 7.19 -9.64
N ILE A 25 -4.48 6.58 -10.22
CA ILE A 25 -3.40 5.95 -9.45
C ILE A 25 -2.60 7.00 -8.69
N TYR A 26 -2.26 8.11 -9.34
CA TYR A 26 -1.48 9.17 -8.71
C TYR A 26 -2.21 9.76 -7.50
N ARG A 27 -3.49 10.04 -7.64
CA ARG A 27 -4.30 10.56 -6.53
C ARG A 27 -4.43 9.56 -5.39
N GLY A 28 -4.61 8.28 -5.72
CA GLY A 28 -4.66 7.22 -4.71
C GLY A 28 -3.36 7.09 -3.94
N VAL A 29 -2.24 7.13 -4.66
CA VAL A 29 -0.91 7.06 -4.04
C VAL A 29 -0.69 8.25 -3.10
N LEU A 30 -1.03 9.47 -3.55
CA LEU A 30 -0.88 10.65 -2.71
C LEU A 30 -1.75 10.59 -1.46
N HIS A 31 -2.97 10.08 -1.59
CA HIS A 31 -3.88 9.94 -0.46
C HIS A 31 -3.28 9.01 0.61
N VAL A 32 -2.79 7.85 0.20
CA VAL A 32 -2.17 6.90 1.12
C VAL A 32 -0.89 7.51 1.73
N ALA A 33 -0.07 8.13 0.90
CA ALA A 33 1.19 8.74 1.37
C ALA A 33 0.94 9.80 2.45
N ARG A 34 -0.08 10.64 2.28
CA ARG A 34 -0.45 11.65 3.26
C ARG A 34 -0.81 11.06 4.61
N ASN A 35 -1.44 9.88 4.59
CA ASN A 35 -1.79 9.18 5.83
C ASN A 35 -0.60 8.48 6.47
N LEU A 36 0.43 8.16 5.69
CA LEU A 36 1.64 7.51 6.21
C LEU A 36 2.65 8.49 6.79
N VAL A 37 2.70 9.71 6.27
CA VAL A 37 3.71 10.69 6.69
C VAL A 37 3.73 10.95 8.20
N PRO A 38 2.57 11.14 8.88
CA PRO A 38 2.61 11.42 10.32
C PRO A 38 2.94 10.22 11.21
N LEU A 39 3.05 9.03 10.64
CA LEU A 39 3.35 7.83 11.42
C LEU A 39 4.87 7.67 11.59
N ASP A 40 5.28 7.37 12.82
CA ASP A 40 6.70 7.18 13.14
C ASP A 40 7.27 5.87 12.62
N ALA A 41 6.41 4.95 12.20
CA ALA A 41 6.85 3.65 11.74
C ALA A 41 7.76 3.75 10.52
N SER A 42 8.92 3.13 10.58
CA SER A 42 9.84 3.06 9.43
C SER A 42 9.48 1.93 8.48
N ARG A 43 8.66 0.99 8.93
CA ARG A 43 8.21 -0.16 8.15
C ARG A 43 6.69 -0.25 8.17
N VAL A 44 6.13 -0.66 7.03
CA VAL A 44 4.71 -0.94 6.92
C VAL A 44 4.52 -2.31 6.31
N ALA A 45 3.52 -3.05 6.78
CA ALA A 45 3.13 -4.32 6.19
C ALA A 45 1.94 -4.08 5.27
N ILE A 46 1.88 -4.83 4.19
CA ILE A 46 0.78 -4.75 3.23
C ILE A 46 0.11 -6.10 3.12
N LEU A 47 -1.20 -6.13 3.36
CA LEU A 47 -2.02 -7.33 3.24
C LEU A 47 -3.13 -7.05 2.24
N SER A 48 -2.93 -7.46 0.99
CA SER A 48 -3.90 -7.21 -0.07
C SER A 48 -3.75 -8.25 -1.17
N ASP A 49 -4.88 -8.73 -1.67
CA ASP A 49 -4.94 -9.59 -2.85
C ASP A 49 -5.39 -8.81 -4.09
N ASN A 50 -5.74 -7.54 -3.94
CA ASN A 50 -6.10 -6.66 -5.05
C ASN A 50 -4.82 -6.02 -5.60
N SER A 51 -4.48 -6.35 -6.85
CA SER A 51 -3.22 -5.91 -7.45
C SER A 51 -3.09 -4.40 -7.56
N VAL A 52 -4.18 -3.70 -7.83
CA VAL A 52 -4.17 -2.23 -7.94
C VAL A 52 -3.97 -1.60 -6.57
N THR A 53 -4.71 -2.07 -5.57
CA THR A 53 -4.56 -1.58 -4.19
C THR A 53 -3.15 -1.82 -3.67
N MET A 54 -2.62 -3.04 -3.89
CA MET A 54 -1.25 -3.36 -3.48
C MET A 54 -0.24 -2.42 -4.13
N ALA A 55 -0.38 -2.19 -5.44
CA ALA A 55 0.53 -1.30 -6.17
C ALA A 55 0.51 0.11 -5.60
N MET A 56 -0.68 0.64 -5.29
CA MET A 56 -0.80 1.98 -4.70
C MET A 56 -0.15 2.05 -3.33
N TYR A 57 -0.33 1.03 -2.50
CA TYR A 57 0.28 0.98 -1.17
C TYR A 57 1.81 0.93 -1.25
N VAL A 58 2.35 0.08 -2.13
CA VAL A 58 3.80 -0.04 -2.31
C VAL A 58 4.37 1.30 -2.77
N LEU A 59 3.76 1.92 -3.78
CA LEU A 59 4.24 3.19 -4.31
C LEU A 59 4.15 4.31 -3.26
N ALA A 60 3.08 4.35 -2.48
CA ALA A 60 2.93 5.33 -1.42
C ALA A 60 4.00 5.18 -0.34
N ALA A 61 4.26 3.95 0.08
CA ALA A 61 5.28 3.67 1.08
C ALA A 61 6.68 4.07 0.58
N MET A 62 6.96 3.76 -0.68
CA MET A 62 8.23 4.15 -1.30
C MET A 62 8.37 5.67 -1.38
N LEU A 63 7.28 6.36 -1.69
CA LEU A 63 7.29 7.82 -1.79
C LEU A 63 7.69 8.48 -0.47
N VAL A 64 7.27 7.91 0.66
CA VAL A 64 7.57 8.45 1.98
C VAL A 64 8.73 7.70 2.66
N HIS A 65 9.52 6.96 1.88
CA HIS A 65 10.76 6.29 2.31
C HIS A 65 10.57 5.28 3.45
N LYS A 66 9.46 4.53 3.40
CA LYS A 66 9.21 3.45 4.36
C LYS A 66 9.52 2.10 3.73
N GLU A 67 10.04 1.17 4.55
CA GLU A 67 10.24 -0.20 4.13
C GLU A 67 8.91 -0.94 4.08
N VAL A 68 8.79 -1.89 3.14
CA VAL A 68 7.55 -2.62 2.90
C VAL A 68 7.75 -4.10 3.21
N LEU A 69 6.82 -4.66 3.97
CA LEU A 69 6.70 -6.10 4.18
C LEU A 69 5.41 -6.57 3.52
N LEU A 70 5.53 -7.41 2.50
CA LEU A 70 4.36 -7.99 1.85
C LEU A 70 3.92 -9.24 2.62
N LEU A 71 2.69 -9.25 3.10
CA LEU A 71 2.13 -10.39 3.82
C LEU A 71 1.38 -11.31 2.87
N ASN A 72 1.51 -12.62 3.10
CA ASN A 72 0.77 -13.61 2.34
C ASN A 72 -0.68 -13.62 2.81
N VAL A 73 -1.62 -13.43 1.87
CA VAL A 73 -3.06 -13.38 2.17
C VAL A 73 -3.62 -14.72 2.66
N HIS A 74 -2.88 -15.80 2.51
CA HIS A 74 -3.30 -17.13 2.96
C HIS A 74 -2.88 -17.43 4.40
N LEU A 75 -2.16 -16.51 5.06
CA LEU A 75 -1.77 -16.68 6.45
C LEU A 75 -2.98 -16.54 7.36
N LYS A 76 -2.97 -17.32 8.45
CA LYS A 76 -3.99 -17.21 9.50
C LYS A 76 -3.71 -15.96 10.35
N PRO A 77 -4.73 -15.42 11.04
CA PRO A 77 -4.53 -14.21 11.86
C PRO A 77 -3.40 -14.31 12.87
N ASN A 78 -3.25 -15.46 13.54
CA ASN A 78 -2.17 -15.65 14.50
C ASN A 78 -0.79 -15.68 13.84
N GLU A 79 -0.70 -16.21 12.63
CA GLU A 79 0.55 -16.23 11.88
C GLU A 79 0.97 -14.82 11.46
N ILE A 80 0.00 -14.03 11.01
CA ILE A 80 0.24 -12.62 10.66
C ILE A 80 0.73 -11.85 11.89
N GLU A 81 0.04 -12.02 13.01
CA GLU A 81 0.42 -11.35 14.26
C GLU A 81 1.85 -11.71 14.68
N ASN A 82 2.20 -12.99 14.58
CA ASN A 82 3.55 -13.44 14.93
C ASN A 82 4.61 -12.81 14.03
N GLN A 83 4.36 -12.75 12.72
CA GLN A 83 5.31 -12.12 11.80
C GLN A 83 5.49 -10.64 12.11
N LEU A 84 4.40 -9.93 12.36
CA LEU A 84 4.47 -8.50 12.70
C LEU A 84 5.26 -8.26 13.96
N LYS A 85 5.05 -9.08 14.99
CA LYS A 85 5.78 -8.97 16.25
C LYS A 85 7.27 -9.25 16.08
N GLN A 86 7.62 -10.29 15.33
CA GLN A 86 9.02 -10.64 15.09
C GLN A 86 9.80 -9.54 14.40
N LEU A 87 9.13 -8.82 13.49
CA LEU A 87 9.76 -7.77 12.69
C LEU A 87 9.54 -6.37 13.24
N GLY A 88 8.81 -6.26 14.35
CA GLY A 88 8.56 -4.97 14.99
C GLY A 88 7.68 -4.04 14.15
N VAL A 89 6.78 -4.61 13.35
CA VAL A 89 5.89 -3.83 12.48
C VAL A 89 4.55 -3.63 13.17
N THR A 90 4.12 -2.37 13.27
CA THR A 90 2.86 -2.02 13.93
C THR A 90 1.83 -1.40 12.99
N THR A 91 2.23 -1.05 11.76
CA THR A 91 1.35 -0.43 10.79
C THR A 91 1.08 -1.41 9.66
N VAL A 92 -0.21 -1.68 9.40
CA VAL A 92 -0.63 -2.58 8.34
C VAL A 92 -1.59 -1.86 7.41
N LEU A 93 -1.28 -1.86 6.11
CA LEU A 93 -2.18 -1.42 5.07
C LEU A 93 -2.87 -2.65 4.49
N HIS A 94 -4.20 -2.63 4.44
CA HIS A 94 -4.93 -3.79 3.98
C HIS A 94 -6.07 -3.41 3.04
N SER A 95 -6.42 -4.33 2.14
CA SER A 95 -7.64 -4.21 1.36
C SER A 95 -8.84 -4.52 2.27
N LYS A 96 -10.02 -4.03 1.88
CA LYS A 96 -11.26 -4.25 2.64
C LYS A 96 -11.50 -5.74 2.91
N GLU A 97 -11.23 -6.56 1.91
CA GLU A 97 -11.50 -7.99 1.94
C GLU A 97 -10.63 -8.73 2.96
N ARG A 98 -9.54 -8.09 3.42
CA ARG A 98 -8.58 -8.73 4.33
C ARG A 98 -8.69 -8.24 5.76
N ARG A 99 -9.66 -7.39 6.06
CA ARG A 99 -9.85 -6.86 7.41
C ARG A 99 -9.99 -7.97 8.46
N ASN A 100 -10.71 -9.02 8.12
CA ASN A 100 -10.99 -10.12 9.05
C ASN A 100 -9.77 -10.96 9.42
N GLN A 101 -8.68 -10.85 8.67
CA GLN A 101 -7.44 -11.56 8.95
C GLN A 101 -6.59 -10.86 9.99
N LEU A 102 -6.96 -9.65 10.38
CA LEU A 102 -6.22 -8.85 11.35
C LEU A 102 -6.92 -8.91 12.69
N SER A 103 -6.13 -9.10 13.76
CA SER A 103 -6.64 -8.97 15.11
C SER A 103 -6.70 -7.51 15.50
N ASP A 104 -7.70 -7.17 16.29
CA ASP A 104 -7.88 -5.79 16.75
C ASP A 104 -6.85 -5.37 17.80
#